data_40f924233b627f63f6d934c0fa3a078f
#
_entry.id   40f924233b627f63f6d934c0fa3a078f
#
_cell.length_a   1.000
_cell.length_b   1.000
_cell.length_c   1.000
_cell.angle_alpha   90.00
_cell.angle_beta   90.00
_cell.angle_gamma   90.00
#
_symmetry.space_group_name_H-M   'P 1'
#
loop_
_entity.id
_entity.type
_entity.pdbx_description
1 polymer ?
#
loop_
_entity_poly.entity_id
_entity_poly.type
_entity_poly.pdbx_seq_one_letter_code
_entity_poly.pdbx_strand_id
1 'polypeptide(L)'
;MVLFVYLASQLFVALSMWGHRPELSGRQYFINHIAIPDSILLVLLLILEVVHKWKPLMSEFSIIVASHLYGVLMIMNLSTEFHVKPLIMLLPLLVSMIYLKDNYLKASSVICLIYIIMLFLNTATYDYTLRIQNIIITLIFAGTSLAGFGVIARGRDLMQSLENSVKSEQDLRIQNIIMDRLSKIDPLTDLYNHKTFHEYLGWLIEHQQNNPFPLQLAVLDIDNFKKVNDQYGHWVGDIVLKQVAAVMLQHIGSDDFAARYGGEEFVIILTAKPLEDSVRIMDKILTGIAGLPISEMENKSVTVSIGMHDYDGTDSKSSTFQQADDALYEAKKTGKNKIVIF
;
A
#
# COMPACT_ATOMS: atom_id res chain seq x y z
N MET A 1 -0.05 -20.10 19.43
CA MET A 1 -1.08 -19.78 20.44
C MET A 1 -1.83 -21.01 20.92
N VAL A 2 -2.44 -21.84 20.04
CA VAL A 2 -3.17 -23.07 20.41
C VAL A 2 -2.28 -24.06 21.19
N LEU A 3 -1.05 -24.30 20.72
CA LEU A 3 -0.07 -25.17 21.40
C LEU A 3 0.30 -24.67 22.80
N PHE A 4 0.42 -23.35 22.99
CA PHE A 4 0.75 -22.76 24.29
C PHE A 4 -0.40 -22.90 25.30
N VAL A 5 -1.64 -22.63 24.86
CA VAL A 5 -2.85 -22.81 25.70
C VAL A 5 -3.01 -24.29 26.09
N TYR A 6 -2.72 -25.18 25.16
CA TYR A 6 -2.73 -26.62 25.40
C TYR A 6 -1.68 -27.06 26.43
N LEU A 7 -0.40 -26.68 26.22
CA LEU A 7 0.67 -27.01 27.18
C LEU A 7 0.40 -26.44 28.56
N ALA A 8 -0.16 -25.23 28.64
CA ALA A 8 -0.57 -24.62 29.91
C ALA A 8 -1.72 -25.39 30.59
N SER A 9 -2.72 -25.87 29.82
CA SER A 9 -3.81 -26.68 30.33
C SER A 9 -3.32 -28.05 30.83
N GLN A 10 -2.40 -28.67 30.15
CA GLN A 10 -1.78 -29.94 30.54
C GLN A 10 -0.91 -29.78 31.80
N LEU A 11 -0.15 -28.73 31.90
CA LEU A 11 0.64 -28.41 33.09
C LEU A 11 -0.28 -28.18 34.29
N PHE A 12 -1.40 -27.47 34.11
CA PHE A 12 -2.39 -27.23 35.14
C PHE A 12 -3.05 -28.55 35.61
N VAL A 13 -3.44 -29.42 34.67
CA VAL A 13 -3.98 -30.75 34.97
C VAL A 13 -2.96 -31.61 35.74
N ALA A 14 -1.71 -31.64 35.28
CA ALA A 14 -0.63 -32.38 35.92
C ALA A 14 -0.35 -31.87 37.35
N LEU A 15 -0.33 -30.55 37.54
CA LEU A 15 -0.11 -29.94 38.87
C LEU A 15 -1.29 -30.17 39.82
N SER A 16 -2.53 -30.09 39.34
CA SER A 16 -3.73 -30.31 40.14
C SER A 16 -3.85 -31.77 40.61
N MET A 17 -3.31 -32.69 39.86
CA MET A 17 -3.33 -34.12 40.17
C MET A 17 -2.15 -34.61 41.03
N TRP A 18 -1.10 -33.80 41.18
CA TRP A 18 0.08 -34.16 42.00
C TRP A 18 -0.28 -34.38 43.49
N GLY A 19 -1.35 -33.74 43.97
CA GLY A 19 -1.83 -33.88 45.35
C GLY A 19 -2.74 -35.09 45.63
N HIS A 20 -3.30 -35.72 44.58
CA HIS A 20 -4.19 -36.87 44.71
C HIS A 20 -3.47 -38.15 44.27
N ARG A 21 -3.30 -39.13 45.17
CA ARG A 21 -2.70 -40.45 44.83
C ARG A 21 -3.75 -41.27 44.10
N PRO A 22 -3.63 -41.51 42.81
CA PRO A 22 -4.53 -42.39 42.09
C PRO A 22 -4.22 -43.86 42.47
N GLU A 23 -5.23 -44.70 42.48
CA GLU A 23 -5.10 -46.16 42.66
C GLU A 23 -4.33 -46.84 41.49
N LEU A 24 -4.07 -46.11 40.41
CA LEU A 24 -3.31 -46.54 39.21
C LEU A 24 -1.81 -46.36 39.43
N SER A 25 -1.00 -47.27 38.86
CA SER A 25 0.45 -47.08 38.80
C SER A 25 0.77 -45.79 38.06
N GLY A 26 1.76 -45.02 38.49
CA GLY A 26 2.13 -43.74 37.86
C GLY A 26 2.33 -43.82 36.35
N ARG A 27 2.75 -44.98 35.83
CA ARG A 27 2.91 -45.27 34.40
C ARG A 27 1.55 -45.34 33.67
N GLN A 28 0.57 -46.02 34.21
CA GLN A 28 -0.78 -46.13 33.61
C GLN A 28 -1.49 -44.80 33.62
N TYR A 29 -1.31 -44.04 34.68
CA TYR A 29 -1.83 -42.67 34.79
C TYR A 29 -1.25 -41.78 33.70
N PHE A 30 0.08 -41.75 33.53
CA PHE A 30 0.74 -40.97 32.49
C PHE A 30 0.26 -41.36 31.08
N ILE A 31 0.13 -42.65 30.81
CA ILE A 31 -0.29 -43.12 29.48
C ILE A 31 -1.72 -42.67 29.18
N ASN A 32 -2.66 -42.89 30.11
CA ASN A 32 -4.08 -42.66 29.85
C ASN A 32 -4.48 -41.19 29.86
N HIS A 33 -3.88 -40.38 30.75
CA HIS A 33 -4.32 -39.00 30.97
C HIS A 33 -3.43 -37.93 30.30
N ILE A 34 -2.24 -38.30 29.87
CA ILE A 34 -1.30 -37.36 29.22
C ILE A 34 -0.94 -37.85 27.81
N ALA A 35 -0.31 -39.03 27.68
CA ALA A 35 0.26 -39.45 26.40
C ALA A 35 -0.79 -39.72 25.31
N ILE A 36 -1.94 -40.34 25.65
CA ILE A 36 -3.00 -40.61 24.66
C ILE A 36 -3.71 -39.32 24.23
N PRO A 37 -4.17 -38.40 25.07
CA PRO A 37 -4.78 -37.14 24.67
C PRO A 37 -3.82 -36.28 23.83
N ASP A 38 -2.55 -36.23 24.22
CA ASP A 38 -1.53 -35.48 23.47
C ASP A 38 -1.28 -36.03 22.06
N SER A 39 -1.23 -37.36 21.96
CA SER A 39 -1.08 -38.03 20.65
C SER A 39 -2.26 -37.73 19.74
N ILE A 40 -3.49 -37.75 20.28
CA ILE A 40 -4.70 -37.43 19.51
C ILE A 40 -4.69 -35.96 19.07
N LEU A 41 -4.29 -35.05 19.96
CA LEU A 41 -4.17 -33.65 19.59
C LEU A 41 -3.13 -33.44 18.48
N LEU A 42 -1.96 -34.06 18.59
CA LEU A 42 -0.92 -33.98 17.57
C LEU A 42 -1.45 -34.44 16.19
N VAL A 43 -2.19 -35.55 16.16
CA VAL A 43 -2.83 -36.04 14.94
C VAL A 43 -3.87 -35.03 14.42
N LEU A 44 -4.70 -34.44 15.26
CA LEU A 44 -5.67 -33.42 14.87
C LEU A 44 -4.97 -32.18 14.28
N LEU A 45 -3.87 -31.73 14.89
CA LEU A 45 -3.09 -30.60 14.38
C LEU A 45 -2.46 -30.90 13.01
N LEU A 46 -1.94 -32.13 12.81
CA LEU A 46 -1.41 -32.54 11.51
C LEU A 46 -2.50 -32.60 10.44
N ILE A 47 -3.68 -33.12 10.76
CA ILE A 47 -4.84 -33.12 9.86
C ILE A 47 -5.23 -31.68 9.50
N LEU A 48 -5.29 -30.78 10.48
CA LEU A 48 -5.60 -29.37 10.24
C LEU A 48 -4.58 -28.69 9.33
N GLU A 49 -3.30 -28.98 9.51
CA GLU A 49 -2.23 -28.44 8.63
C GLU A 49 -2.38 -28.96 7.19
N VAL A 50 -2.68 -30.24 7.01
CA VAL A 50 -2.95 -30.81 5.69
C VAL A 50 -4.18 -30.16 5.04
N VAL A 51 -5.28 -30.01 5.78
CA VAL A 51 -6.50 -29.34 5.28
C VAL A 51 -6.22 -27.90 4.91
N HIS A 52 -5.42 -27.18 5.72
CA HIS A 52 -5.05 -25.79 5.42
C HIS A 52 -4.26 -25.66 4.11
N LYS A 53 -3.32 -26.60 3.86
CA LYS A 53 -2.53 -26.62 2.61
C LYS A 53 -3.36 -26.98 1.37
N TRP A 54 -4.26 -27.96 1.49
CA TRP A 54 -4.99 -28.51 0.35
C TRP A 54 -6.32 -27.81 0.06
N LYS A 55 -7.00 -27.34 1.08
CA LYS A 55 -8.30 -26.65 0.97
C LYS A 55 -8.38 -25.47 1.94
N PRO A 56 -7.71 -24.36 1.66
CA PRO A 56 -7.66 -23.20 2.58
C PRO A 56 -9.04 -22.64 2.91
N LEU A 57 -10.03 -22.73 2.00
CA LEU A 57 -11.41 -22.32 2.26
C LEU A 57 -12.09 -23.14 3.37
N MET A 58 -11.68 -24.37 3.61
CA MET A 58 -12.25 -25.25 4.65
C MET A 58 -11.45 -25.20 5.95
N SER A 59 -10.33 -24.50 6.01
CA SER A 59 -9.44 -24.48 7.17
C SER A 59 -10.12 -23.95 8.43
N GLU A 60 -10.90 -22.87 8.30
CA GLU A 60 -11.61 -22.25 9.42
C GLU A 60 -12.65 -23.20 10.01
N PHE A 61 -13.45 -23.87 9.17
CA PHE A 61 -14.45 -24.84 9.60
C PHE A 61 -13.78 -26.04 10.28
N SER A 62 -12.69 -26.56 9.73
CA SER A 62 -11.97 -27.69 10.32
C SER A 62 -11.35 -27.36 11.68
N ILE A 63 -10.88 -26.14 11.92
CA ILE A 63 -10.37 -25.69 13.21
C ILE A 63 -11.51 -25.70 14.27
N ILE A 64 -12.70 -25.24 13.90
CA ILE A 64 -13.86 -25.24 14.81
C ILE A 64 -14.28 -26.68 15.15
N VAL A 65 -14.37 -27.56 14.17
CA VAL A 65 -14.69 -28.97 14.39
C VAL A 65 -13.63 -29.64 15.27
N ALA A 66 -12.35 -29.41 15.01
CA ALA A 66 -11.26 -29.96 15.80
C ALA A 66 -11.28 -29.46 17.25
N SER A 67 -11.62 -28.18 17.46
CA SER A 67 -11.74 -27.62 18.81
C SER A 67 -12.88 -28.26 19.63
N HIS A 68 -14.02 -28.59 18.99
CA HIS A 68 -15.10 -29.32 19.63
C HIS A 68 -14.73 -30.77 19.97
N LEU A 69 -14.10 -31.48 19.00
CA LEU A 69 -13.62 -32.84 19.22
C LEU A 69 -12.62 -32.88 20.38
N TYR A 70 -11.70 -31.94 20.39
CA TYR A 70 -10.74 -31.83 21.48
C TYR A 70 -11.41 -31.53 22.85
N GLY A 71 -12.39 -30.64 22.87
CA GLY A 71 -13.17 -30.35 24.08
C GLY A 71 -13.85 -31.62 24.63
N VAL A 72 -14.49 -32.41 23.78
CA VAL A 72 -15.12 -33.68 24.14
C VAL A 72 -14.10 -34.69 24.72
N LEU A 73 -12.95 -34.84 24.00
CA LEU A 73 -11.88 -35.72 24.46
C LEU A 73 -11.34 -35.35 25.85
N MET A 74 -11.14 -34.06 26.09
CA MET A 74 -10.68 -33.55 27.38
C MET A 74 -11.70 -33.85 28.49
N ILE A 75 -12.98 -33.67 28.21
CA ILE A 75 -14.05 -33.98 29.19
C ILE A 75 -14.08 -35.48 29.54
N MET A 76 -13.87 -36.34 28.56
CA MET A 76 -13.85 -37.80 28.76
C MET A 76 -12.63 -38.27 29.56
N ASN A 77 -11.50 -37.58 29.46
CA ASN A 77 -10.27 -37.96 30.16
C ASN A 77 -10.13 -37.38 31.58
N LEU A 78 -10.87 -36.32 31.91
CA LEU A 78 -10.87 -35.77 33.25
C LEU A 78 -11.60 -36.66 34.27
N SER A 79 -11.06 -36.74 35.51
CA SER A 79 -11.66 -37.56 36.57
C SER A 79 -13.09 -37.09 36.92
N THR A 80 -13.92 -38.00 37.38
CA THR A 80 -15.34 -37.72 37.75
C THR A 80 -15.52 -36.65 38.82
N GLU A 81 -14.49 -36.43 39.63
CA GLU A 81 -14.51 -35.45 40.71
C GLU A 81 -14.43 -33.96 40.20
N PHE A 82 -14.07 -33.76 38.95
CA PHE A 82 -13.98 -32.40 38.37
C PHE A 82 -15.33 -31.90 37.87
N HIS A 83 -16.11 -31.31 38.76
CA HIS A 83 -17.46 -30.80 38.47
C HIS A 83 -17.51 -29.65 37.46
N VAL A 84 -16.38 -28.98 37.18
CA VAL A 84 -16.27 -27.87 36.19
C VAL A 84 -15.88 -28.29 34.76
N LYS A 85 -15.73 -29.62 34.49
CA LYS A 85 -15.41 -30.15 33.16
C LYS A 85 -16.23 -29.53 32.01
N PRO A 86 -17.54 -29.31 32.16
CA PRO A 86 -18.35 -28.78 31.10
C PRO A 86 -17.87 -27.43 30.59
N LEU A 87 -17.18 -26.61 31.39
CA LEU A 87 -16.63 -25.30 30.98
C LEU A 87 -15.57 -25.40 29.89
N ILE A 88 -14.96 -26.58 29.67
CA ILE A 88 -14.00 -26.81 28.57
C ILE A 88 -14.67 -26.55 27.22
N MET A 89 -15.97 -26.78 27.08
CA MET A 89 -16.73 -26.50 25.87
C MET A 89 -16.88 -24.99 25.56
N LEU A 90 -16.50 -24.09 26.46
CA LEU A 90 -16.35 -22.66 26.12
C LEU A 90 -15.22 -22.42 25.15
N LEU A 91 -14.19 -23.25 25.13
CA LEU A 91 -13.03 -23.06 24.26
C LEU A 91 -13.40 -23.08 22.76
N PRO A 92 -14.14 -24.07 22.22
CA PRO A 92 -14.64 -24.02 20.85
C PRO A 92 -15.53 -22.82 20.55
N LEU A 93 -16.35 -22.39 21.52
CA LEU A 93 -17.19 -21.21 21.38
C LEU A 93 -16.35 -19.94 21.23
N LEU A 94 -15.31 -19.76 22.04
CA LEU A 94 -14.36 -18.64 21.96
C LEU A 94 -13.57 -18.67 20.65
N VAL A 95 -13.14 -19.86 20.22
CA VAL A 95 -12.44 -20.03 18.91
C VAL A 95 -13.35 -19.59 17.75
N SER A 96 -14.66 -19.91 17.81
CA SER A 96 -15.59 -19.50 16.76
C SER A 96 -15.77 -17.98 16.64
N MET A 97 -15.56 -17.22 17.71
CA MET A 97 -15.65 -15.75 17.71
C MET A 97 -14.50 -15.09 16.96
N ILE A 98 -13.32 -15.71 16.95
CA ILE A 98 -12.10 -15.16 16.29
C ILE A 98 -12.31 -14.96 14.79
N TYR A 99 -13.12 -15.80 14.16
CA TYR A 99 -13.38 -15.75 12.72
C TYR A 99 -14.40 -14.68 12.30
N LEU A 100 -15.03 -14.00 13.24
CA LEU A 100 -16.05 -12.95 13.01
C LEU A 100 -17.19 -13.38 12.06
N LYS A 101 -17.52 -14.69 12.03
CA LYS A 101 -18.58 -15.25 11.19
C LYS A 101 -19.72 -15.80 12.05
N ASP A 102 -20.93 -15.24 11.89
CA ASP A 102 -22.12 -15.63 12.64
C ASP A 102 -22.42 -17.14 12.57
N ASN A 103 -22.22 -17.73 11.38
CA ASN A 103 -22.54 -19.14 11.16
C ASN A 103 -21.69 -20.07 12.03
N TYR A 104 -20.44 -19.71 12.31
CA TYR A 104 -19.56 -20.51 13.16
C TYR A 104 -19.95 -20.41 14.61
N LEU A 105 -20.29 -19.21 15.08
CA LEU A 105 -20.77 -19.01 16.44
C LEU A 105 -22.12 -19.72 16.66
N LYS A 106 -23.07 -19.64 15.70
CA LYS A 106 -24.35 -20.36 15.75
C LYS A 106 -24.13 -21.87 15.83
N ALA A 107 -23.28 -22.44 14.97
CA ALA A 107 -22.97 -23.87 15.00
C ALA A 107 -22.37 -24.28 16.35
N SER A 108 -21.35 -23.56 16.84
CA SER A 108 -20.75 -23.83 18.15
C SER A 108 -21.77 -23.72 19.31
N SER A 109 -22.63 -22.70 19.28
CA SER A 109 -23.67 -22.52 20.30
C SER A 109 -24.69 -23.68 20.30
N VAL A 110 -25.07 -24.19 19.12
CA VAL A 110 -25.97 -25.35 18.99
C VAL A 110 -25.31 -26.63 19.56
N ILE A 111 -24.03 -26.85 19.25
CA ILE A 111 -23.29 -28.01 19.79
C ILE A 111 -23.19 -27.92 21.31
N CYS A 112 -22.88 -26.74 21.85
CA CYS A 112 -22.86 -26.51 23.29
C CYS A 112 -24.24 -26.74 23.91
N LEU A 113 -25.33 -26.33 23.29
CA LEU A 113 -26.70 -26.56 23.76
C LEU A 113 -27.03 -28.06 23.83
N ILE A 114 -26.67 -28.81 22.76
CA ILE A 114 -26.84 -30.27 22.73
C ILE A 114 -26.09 -30.92 23.91
N TYR A 115 -24.85 -30.47 24.14
CA TYR A 115 -24.04 -30.95 25.25
C TYR A 115 -24.67 -30.66 26.62
N ILE A 116 -25.22 -29.46 26.83
CA ILE A 116 -25.95 -29.09 28.06
C ILE A 116 -27.18 -29.97 28.27
N ILE A 117 -27.95 -30.21 27.21
CA ILE A 117 -29.13 -31.09 27.27
C ILE A 117 -28.71 -32.50 27.71
N MET A 118 -27.62 -33.05 27.13
CA MET A 118 -27.09 -34.36 27.56
C MET A 118 -26.65 -34.37 29.02
N LEU A 119 -26.06 -33.29 29.52
CA LEU A 119 -25.69 -33.14 30.92
C LEU A 119 -26.93 -33.21 31.83
N PHE A 120 -28.01 -32.51 31.49
CA PHE A 120 -29.25 -32.53 32.28
C PHE A 120 -29.91 -33.92 32.22
N LEU A 121 -29.92 -34.61 31.12
CA LEU A 121 -30.47 -35.96 30.98
C LEU A 121 -29.68 -36.97 31.81
N ASN A 122 -28.35 -36.84 31.87
CA ASN A 122 -27.49 -37.76 32.61
C ASN A 122 -27.51 -37.51 34.15
N THR A 123 -27.84 -36.30 34.59
CA THR A 123 -27.96 -35.92 36.00
C THR A 123 -29.37 -36.06 36.55
N ALA A 124 -30.24 -36.84 35.92
CA ALA A 124 -31.64 -37.06 36.34
C ALA A 124 -31.79 -37.71 37.72
N THR A 125 -30.69 -38.08 38.37
CA THR A 125 -30.63 -38.58 39.73
C THR A 125 -30.50 -37.43 40.76
N TYR A 126 -31.10 -37.57 41.87
CA TYR A 126 -31.41 -36.79 43.07
C TYR A 126 -30.39 -35.80 43.67
N ASP A 127 -29.31 -35.42 43.01
CA ASP A 127 -28.31 -34.51 43.53
C ASP A 127 -28.63 -33.02 43.18
N TYR A 128 -29.13 -32.31 44.20
CA TYR A 128 -29.50 -30.90 44.10
C TYR A 128 -28.30 -29.99 43.78
N THR A 129 -27.12 -30.32 44.29
CA THR A 129 -25.89 -29.54 44.05
C THR A 129 -25.44 -29.60 42.58
N LEU A 130 -25.49 -30.77 41.94
CA LEU A 130 -25.21 -30.95 40.54
C LEU A 130 -26.21 -30.21 39.64
N ARG A 131 -27.47 -30.14 40.01
CA ARG A 131 -28.49 -29.37 39.25
C ARG A 131 -28.21 -27.88 39.27
N ILE A 132 -27.84 -27.30 40.43
CA ILE A 132 -27.48 -25.89 40.53
C ILE A 132 -26.23 -25.60 39.67
N GLN A 133 -25.21 -26.45 39.71
CA GLN A 133 -24.00 -26.30 38.91
C GLN A 133 -24.33 -26.32 37.43
N ASN A 134 -25.16 -27.23 36.94
CA ASN A 134 -25.58 -27.29 35.54
C ASN A 134 -26.35 -26.03 35.09
N ILE A 135 -27.19 -25.47 35.97
CA ILE A 135 -27.88 -24.19 35.72
C ILE A 135 -26.86 -23.06 35.56
N ILE A 136 -25.89 -22.95 36.46
CA ILE A 136 -24.84 -21.92 36.40
C ILE A 136 -24.02 -22.05 35.11
N ILE A 137 -23.62 -23.27 34.75
CA ILE A 137 -22.88 -23.55 33.51
C ILE A 137 -23.71 -23.14 32.29
N THR A 138 -25.02 -23.46 32.30
CA THR A 138 -25.93 -23.05 31.21
C THR A 138 -25.99 -21.52 31.04
N LEU A 139 -26.11 -20.80 32.17
CA LEU A 139 -26.11 -19.34 32.16
C LEU A 139 -24.78 -18.77 31.63
N ILE A 140 -23.65 -19.35 31.97
CA ILE A 140 -22.34 -18.96 31.49
C ILE A 140 -22.28 -19.17 29.96
N PHE A 141 -22.72 -20.31 29.41
CA PHE A 141 -22.76 -20.56 27.98
C PHE A 141 -23.68 -19.59 27.22
N ALA A 142 -24.89 -19.37 27.78
CA ALA A 142 -25.84 -18.42 27.18
C ALA A 142 -25.25 -16.99 27.14
N GLY A 143 -24.69 -16.55 28.25
CA GLY A 143 -24.05 -15.24 28.37
C GLY A 143 -22.87 -15.10 27.41
N THR A 144 -22.01 -16.13 27.33
CA THR A 144 -20.86 -16.14 26.42
C THR A 144 -21.30 -16.13 24.96
N SER A 145 -22.32 -16.91 24.58
CA SER A 145 -22.88 -16.92 23.23
C SER A 145 -23.45 -15.55 22.85
N LEU A 146 -24.22 -14.92 23.75
CA LEU A 146 -24.79 -13.60 23.52
C LEU A 146 -23.70 -12.52 23.36
N ALA A 147 -22.73 -12.52 24.27
CA ALA A 147 -21.57 -11.63 24.18
C ALA A 147 -20.80 -11.85 22.86
N GLY A 148 -20.67 -13.12 22.43
CA GLY A 148 -20.01 -13.48 21.17
C GLY A 148 -20.66 -12.87 19.93
N PHE A 149 -21.98 -12.83 19.85
CA PHE A 149 -22.69 -12.13 18.77
C PHE A 149 -22.38 -10.63 18.76
N GLY A 150 -22.33 -10.01 19.95
CA GLY A 150 -21.94 -8.60 20.09
C GLY A 150 -20.49 -8.35 19.63
N VAL A 151 -19.56 -9.23 20.00
CA VAL A 151 -18.15 -9.14 19.56
C VAL A 151 -18.03 -9.30 18.05
N ILE A 152 -18.72 -10.26 17.44
CA ILE A 152 -18.69 -10.48 16.00
C ILE A 152 -19.27 -9.27 15.25
N ALA A 153 -20.41 -8.74 15.69
CA ALA A 153 -21.02 -7.55 15.08
C ALA A 153 -20.05 -6.36 15.12
N ARG A 154 -19.50 -6.06 16.31
CA ARG A 154 -18.54 -4.97 16.49
C ARG A 154 -17.25 -5.17 15.71
N GLY A 155 -16.74 -6.41 15.68
CA GLY A 155 -15.53 -6.75 14.90
C GLY A 155 -15.72 -6.53 13.40
N ARG A 156 -16.88 -6.90 12.85
CA ARG A 156 -17.21 -6.65 11.43
C ARG A 156 -17.33 -5.16 11.12
N ASP A 157 -18.01 -4.39 11.96
CA ASP A 157 -18.13 -2.94 11.79
C ASP A 157 -16.75 -2.27 11.82
N LEU A 158 -15.87 -2.71 12.73
CA LEU A 158 -14.51 -2.21 12.82
C LEU A 158 -13.68 -2.55 11.57
N MET A 159 -13.76 -3.80 11.08
CA MET A 159 -13.07 -4.22 9.85
C MET A 159 -13.55 -3.45 8.63
N GLN A 160 -14.85 -3.24 8.50
CA GLN A 160 -15.43 -2.45 7.41
C GLN A 160 -15.01 -0.97 7.49
N SER A 161 -14.99 -0.39 8.70
CA SER A 161 -14.50 0.97 8.92
C SER A 161 -13.02 1.11 8.56
N LEU A 162 -12.19 0.12 8.92
CA LEU A 162 -10.77 0.07 8.58
C LEU A 162 -10.58 -0.01 7.06
N GLU A 163 -11.31 -0.89 6.38
CA GLU A 163 -11.25 -1.04 4.92
C GLU A 163 -11.63 0.25 4.20
N ASN A 164 -12.70 0.91 4.65
CA ASN A 164 -13.12 2.21 4.12
C ASN A 164 -12.06 3.30 4.37
N SER A 165 -11.43 3.32 5.54
CA SER A 165 -10.36 4.28 5.86
C SER A 165 -9.14 4.08 4.98
N VAL A 166 -8.70 2.84 4.78
CA VAL A 166 -7.57 2.50 3.89
C VAL A 166 -7.87 2.93 2.45
N LYS A 167 -9.09 2.65 1.96
CA LYS A 167 -9.49 3.06 0.62
C LYS A 167 -9.52 4.59 0.46
N SER A 168 -10.08 5.30 1.44
CA SER A 168 -10.10 6.77 1.44
C SER A 168 -8.68 7.36 1.45
N GLU A 169 -7.76 6.78 2.21
CA GLU A 169 -6.35 7.20 2.22
C GLU A 169 -5.69 6.99 0.84
N GLN A 170 -5.95 5.86 0.19
CA GLN A 170 -5.44 5.59 -1.16
C GLN A 170 -6.00 6.59 -2.18
N ASP A 171 -7.30 6.90 -2.14
CA ASP A 171 -7.94 7.86 -3.02
C ASP A 171 -7.36 9.28 -2.83
N LEU A 172 -7.16 9.71 -1.58
CA LEU A 172 -6.51 10.98 -1.27
C LEU A 172 -5.06 11.04 -1.78
N ARG A 173 -4.33 9.95 -1.67
CA ARG A 173 -2.95 9.85 -2.17
C ARG A 173 -2.88 10.00 -3.69
N ILE A 174 -3.79 9.34 -4.41
CA ILE A 174 -3.91 9.46 -5.86
C ILE A 174 -4.27 10.90 -6.25
N GLN A 175 -5.26 11.51 -5.57
CA GLN A 175 -5.63 12.90 -5.81
C GLN A 175 -4.46 13.86 -5.58
N ASN A 176 -3.67 13.68 -4.52
CA ASN A 176 -2.49 14.49 -4.26
C ASN A 176 -1.44 14.37 -5.36
N ILE A 177 -1.18 13.16 -5.88
CA ILE A 177 -0.24 12.95 -7.00
C ILE A 177 -0.74 13.66 -8.27
N ILE A 178 -2.04 13.56 -8.57
CA ILE A 178 -2.64 14.23 -9.73
C ILE A 178 -2.55 15.75 -9.57
N MET A 179 -2.89 16.27 -8.39
CA MET A 179 -2.82 17.71 -8.11
C MET A 179 -1.39 18.24 -8.17
N ASP A 180 -0.41 17.49 -7.65
CA ASP A 180 1.01 17.86 -7.75
C ASP A 180 1.45 17.90 -9.24
N ARG A 181 1.07 16.89 -10.03
CA ARG A 181 1.35 16.87 -11.47
C ARG A 181 0.71 18.04 -12.20
N LEU A 182 -0.58 18.31 -11.97
CA LEU A 182 -1.29 19.43 -12.58
C LEU A 182 -0.72 20.79 -12.17
N SER A 183 -0.16 20.89 -10.98
CA SER A 183 0.48 22.11 -10.47
C SER A 183 1.87 22.35 -11.09
N LYS A 184 2.57 21.32 -11.58
CA LYS A 184 3.97 21.40 -12.02
C LYS A 184 4.16 21.30 -13.53
N ILE A 185 3.22 20.71 -14.24
CA ILE A 185 3.34 20.37 -15.67
C ILE A 185 2.46 21.30 -16.51
N ASP A 186 2.94 21.67 -17.69
CA ASP A 186 2.13 22.31 -18.73
C ASP A 186 1.26 21.26 -19.43
N PRO A 187 -0.08 21.40 -19.43
CA PRO A 187 -0.98 20.36 -19.92
C PRO A 187 -0.94 20.17 -21.45
N LEU A 188 -0.38 21.11 -22.20
CA LEU A 188 -0.29 21.01 -23.65
C LEU A 188 0.96 20.22 -24.08
N THR A 189 2.10 20.50 -23.45
CA THR A 189 3.40 20.01 -23.90
C THR A 189 3.99 18.89 -23.03
N ASP A 190 3.38 18.59 -21.89
CA ASP A 190 3.88 17.67 -20.87
C ASP A 190 5.27 18.04 -20.29
N LEU A 191 5.79 19.23 -20.64
CA LEU A 191 6.96 19.82 -19.98
C LEU A 191 6.59 20.40 -18.63
N TYR A 192 7.58 20.75 -17.83
CA TYR A 192 7.33 21.54 -16.63
C TYR A 192 6.75 22.90 -17.01
N ASN A 193 5.99 23.52 -16.07
CA ASN A 193 5.44 24.84 -16.30
C ASN A 193 6.38 25.97 -15.79
N HIS A 194 6.05 27.20 -16.12
CA HIS A 194 6.78 28.42 -15.73
C HIS A 194 7.07 28.50 -14.22
N LYS A 195 6.07 28.17 -13.38
CA LYS A 195 6.24 28.20 -11.93
C LYS A 195 7.31 27.23 -11.45
N THR A 196 7.22 25.99 -11.91
CA THR A 196 8.17 24.93 -11.56
C THR A 196 9.58 25.25 -12.02
N PHE A 197 9.72 25.87 -13.22
CA PHE A 197 11.01 26.36 -13.69
C PHE A 197 11.64 27.34 -12.71
N HIS A 198 10.91 28.35 -12.26
CA HIS A 198 11.45 29.34 -11.33
C HIS A 198 11.82 28.76 -9.97
N GLU A 199 11.05 27.79 -9.48
CA GLU A 199 11.35 27.08 -8.23
C GLU A 199 12.64 26.25 -8.39
N TYR A 200 12.76 25.52 -9.48
CA TYR A 200 13.89 24.62 -9.74
C TYR A 200 15.20 25.38 -10.01
N LEU A 201 15.17 26.44 -10.84
CA LEU A 201 16.34 27.29 -11.09
C LEU A 201 16.83 27.95 -9.77
N GLY A 202 15.92 28.43 -8.94
CA GLY A 202 16.29 28.99 -7.63
C GLY A 202 16.99 27.98 -6.74
N TRP A 203 16.46 26.75 -6.69
CA TRP A 203 17.06 25.65 -5.93
C TRP A 203 18.44 25.25 -6.47
N LEU A 204 18.63 25.18 -7.79
CA LEU A 204 19.92 24.85 -8.40
C LEU A 204 20.99 25.90 -8.08
N ILE A 205 20.67 27.20 -8.20
CA ILE A 205 21.60 28.29 -7.91
C ILE A 205 22.03 28.26 -6.43
N GLU A 206 21.08 28.05 -5.50
CA GLU A 206 21.39 27.93 -4.09
C GLU A 206 22.28 26.71 -3.79
N HIS A 207 22.06 25.58 -4.45
CA HIS A 207 22.89 24.37 -4.31
C HIS A 207 24.27 24.52 -4.92
N GLN A 208 24.38 25.19 -6.08
CA GLN A 208 25.63 25.43 -6.78
C GLN A 208 26.62 26.27 -5.93
N GLN A 209 26.11 27.20 -5.12
CA GLN A 209 26.95 27.99 -4.20
C GLN A 209 27.65 27.12 -3.14
N ASN A 210 27.04 26.00 -2.72
CA ASN A 210 27.62 25.09 -1.73
C ASN A 210 28.47 23.97 -2.38
N ASN A 211 28.08 23.50 -3.55
CA ASN A 211 28.74 22.45 -4.31
C ASN A 211 28.80 22.87 -5.79
N PRO A 212 29.86 23.54 -6.23
CA PRO A 212 29.98 24.02 -7.61
C PRO A 212 29.87 22.91 -8.65
N PHE A 213 28.99 23.06 -9.61
CA PHE A 213 28.82 22.19 -10.78
C PHE A 213 28.48 23.04 -12.00
N PRO A 214 28.81 22.58 -13.22
CA PRO A 214 28.43 23.28 -14.44
C PRO A 214 26.92 23.38 -14.58
N LEU A 215 26.43 24.57 -14.88
CA LEU A 215 25.01 24.90 -15.02
C LEU A 215 24.83 25.87 -16.19
N GLN A 216 24.02 25.49 -17.16
CA GLN A 216 23.67 26.37 -18.29
C GLN A 216 22.14 26.52 -18.34
N LEU A 217 21.71 27.74 -18.63
CA LEU A 217 20.33 28.07 -18.92
C LEU A 217 20.18 28.41 -20.42
N ALA A 218 19.24 27.76 -21.08
CA ALA A 218 18.84 28.12 -22.44
C ALA A 218 17.38 28.59 -22.46
N VAL A 219 17.13 29.70 -23.11
CA VAL A 219 15.78 30.22 -23.42
C VAL A 219 15.56 30.08 -24.94
N LEU A 220 14.43 29.47 -25.31
CA LEU A 220 14.09 29.18 -26.69
C LEU A 220 12.76 29.83 -27.06
N ASP A 221 12.62 30.27 -28.30
CA ASP A 221 11.39 30.82 -28.84
C ASP A 221 11.18 30.36 -30.28
N ILE A 222 9.93 30.00 -30.63
CA ILE A 222 9.57 29.52 -31.96
C ILE A 222 9.50 30.71 -32.93
N ASP A 223 10.34 30.68 -33.91
CA ASP A 223 10.43 31.76 -34.91
C ASP A 223 9.14 31.93 -35.71
N ASN A 224 8.60 33.15 -35.70
CA ASN A 224 7.38 33.51 -36.41
C ASN A 224 6.12 32.69 -36.03
N PHE A 225 6.01 32.19 -34.81
CA PHE A 225 4.90 31.36 -34.39
C PHE A 225 3.52 32.03 -34.59
N LYS A 226 3.45 33.34 -34.40
CA LYS A 226 2.21 34.07 -34.70
C LYS A 226 1.77 33.87 -36.16
N LYS A 227 2.70 33.86 -37.14
CA LYS A 227 2.35 33.60 -38.54
C LYS A 227 1.80 32.16 -38.74
N VAL A 228 2.30 31.20 -38.00
CA VAL A 228 1.76 29.82 -38.00
C VAL A 228 0.31 29.84 -37.55
N ASN A 229 0.03 30.48 -36.42
CA ASN A 229 -1.34 30.61 -35.89
C ASN A 229 -2.28 31.36 -36.84
N ASP A 230 -1.79 32.48 -37.42
CA ASP A 230 -2.59 33.31 -38.35
C ASP A 230 -2.91 32.56 -39.65
N GLN A 231 -2.00 31.71 -40.12
CA GLN A 231 -2.13 30.99 -41.39
C GLN A 231 -2.85 29.63 -41.25
N TYR A 232 -2.57 28.86 -40.19
CA TYR A 232 -3.02 27.47 -40.04
C TYR A 232 -3.97 27.26 -38.86
N GLY A 233 -4.20 28.32 -38.06
CA GLY A 233 -5.06 28.28 -36.90
C GLY A 233 -4.35 27.78 -35.62
N HIS A 234 -4.92 28.13 -34.47
CA HIS A 234 -4.38 27.80 -33.13
C HIS A 234 -4.21 26.30 -32.91
N TRP A 235 -5.09 25.45 -33.47
CA TRP A 235 -4.97 24.00 -33.36
C TRP A 235 -3.67 23.48 -33.98
N VAL A 236 -3.23 24.01 -35.11
CA VAL A 236 -1.92 23.67 -35.73
C VAL A 236 -0.80 24.22 -34.87
N GLY A 237 -0.95 25.42 -34.31
CA GLY A 237 0.02 25.97 -33.36
C GLY A 237 0.23 25.06 -32.16
N ASP A 238 -0.83 24.48 -31.62
CA ASP A 238 -0.75 23.51 -30.50
C ASP A 238 0.01 22.22 -30.90
N ILE A 239 -0.14 21.76 -32.14
CA ILE A 239 0.63 20.62 -32.67
C ILE A 239 2.11 20.99 -32.76
N VAL A 240 2.43 22.17 -33.25
CA VAL A 240 3.81 22.68 -33.33
C VAL A 240 4.44 22.72 -31.96
N LEU A 241 3.76 23.26 -30.94
CA LEU A 241 4.25 23.33 -29.57
C LEU A 241 4.54 21.93 -29.00
N LYS A 242 3.65 20.97 -29.23
CA LYS A 242 3.85 19.56 -28.79
C LYS A 242 5.05 18.91 -29.49
N GLN A 243 5.22 19.14 -30.78
CA GLN A 243 6.31 18.56 -31.55
C GLN A 243 7.66 19.15 -31.15
N VAL A 244 7.74 20.47 -30.95
CA VAL A 244 8.94 21.14 -30.42
C VAL A 244 9.31 20.59 -29.06
N ALA A 245 8.36 20.47 -28.14
CA ALA A 245 8.56 19.87 -26.80
C ALA A 245 9.08 18.42 -26.91
N ALA A 246 8.53 17.63 -27.82
CA ALA A 246 8.96 16.24 -28.02
C ALA A 246 10.42 16.16 -28.52
N VAL A 247 10.82 17.03 -29.45
CA VAL A 247 12.22 17.11 -29.92
C VAL A 247 13.16 17.50 -28.78
N MET A 248 12.77 18.46 -27.94
CA MET A 248 13.56 18.84 -26.76
C MET A 248 13.80 17.64 -25.87
N LEU A 249 12.72 16.92 -25.46
CA LEU A 249 12.79 15.75 -24.60
C LEU A 249 13.61 14.58 -25.16
N GLN A 250 13.71 14.46 -26.50
CA GLN A 250 14.53 13.42 -27.13
C GLN A 250 16.04 13.68 -27.02
N HIS A 251 16.46 14.91 -26.80
CA HIS A 251 17.87 15.28 -26.81
C HIS A 251 18.44 15.63 -25.41
N ILE A 252 17.60 15.99 -24.46
CA ILE A 252 18.02 16.24 -23.06
C ILE A 252 18.14 14.94 -22.28
N GLY A 253 19.01 14.92 -21.28
CA GLY A 253 19.21 13.80 -20.37
C GLY A 253 18.22 13.80 -19.19
N SER A 254 18.28 12.75 -18.37
CA SER A 254 17.47 12.62 -17.15
C SER A 254 17.76 13.69 -16.09
N ASP A 255 18.96 14.25 -16.13
CA ASP A 255 19.42 15.24 -15.14
C ASP A 255 19.16 16.67 -15.61
N ASP A 256 18.67 16.83 -16.82
CA ASP A 256 18.31 18.11 -17.42
C ASP A 256 16.85 18.43 -17.14
N PHE A 257 16.51 19.70 -17.25
CA PHE A 257 15.17 20.18 -17.00
C PHE A 257 14.65 21.00 -18.18
N ALA A 258 13.44 20.71 -18.64
CA ALA A 258 12.78 21.48 -19.70
C ALA A 258 11.40 21.95 -19.25
N ALA A 259 11.07 23.20 -19.54
CA ALA A 259 9.78 23.77 -19.22
C ALA A 259 9.24 24.64 -20.36
N ARG A 260 7.91 24.75 -20.42
CA ARG A 260 7.26 25.78 -21.19
C ARG A 260 7.16 27.05 -20.36
N TYR A 261 7.84 28.09 -20.79
CA TYR A 261 7.94 29.36 -20.06
C TYR A 261 6.77 30.30 -20.37
N GLY A 262 6.37 30.38 -21.63
CA GLY A 262 5.32 31.26 -22.11
C GLY A 262 4.48 30.63 -23.22
N GLY A 263 3.80 31.43 -24.02
CA GLY A 263 2.98 30.96 -25.14
C GLY A 263 3.77 30.11 -26.14
N GLU A 264 4.85 30.65 -26.64
CA GLU A 264 5.74 30.01 -27.63
C GLU A 264 7.20 29.91 -27.16
N GLU A 265 7.41 30.18 -25.86
CA GLU A 265 8.71 30.21 -25.21
C GLU A 265 8.95 28.98 -24.36
N PHE A 266 10.15 28.45 -24.44
CA PHE A 266 10.62 27.30 -23.67
C PHE A 266 11.92 27.60 -22.96
N VAL A 267 12.22 26.86 -21.91
CA VAL A 267 13.49 26.96 -21.20
C VAL A 267 14.06 25.55 -20.97
N ILE A 268 15.37 25.44 -21.07
CA ILE A 268 16.11 24.22 -20.73
C ILE A 268 17.21 24.58 -19.76
N ILE A 269 17.31 23.82 -18.67
CA ILE A 269 18.44 23.87 -17.75
C ILE A 269 19.27 22.63 -17.98
N LEU A 270 20.55 22.79 -18.29
CA LEU A 270 21.52 21.72 -18.46
C LEU A 270 22.45 21.71 -17.25
N THR A 271 22.65 20.55 -16.65
CA THR A 271 23.42 20.40 -15.42
C THR A 271 24.53 19.37 -15.54
N ALA A 272 25.61 19.56 -14.77
CA ALA A 272 26.73 18.63 -14.66
C ALA A 272 27.43 18.29 -16.00
N LYS A 273 27.41 19.22 -16.96
CA LYS A 273 28.01 19.09 -18.30
C LYS A 273 28.88 20.32 -18.61
N PRO A 274 30.01 20.15 -19.29
CA PRO A 274 30.73 21.31 -19.83
C PRO A 274 29.91 22.04 -20.87
N LEU A 275 30.18 23.32 -21.06
CA LEU A 275 29.46 24.19 -22.00
C LEU A 275 29.43 23.63 -23.44
N GLU A 276 30.55 23.04 -23.91
CA GLU A 276 30.61 22.48 -25.26
C GLU A 276 29.62 21.31 -25.46
N ASP A 277 29.38 20.48 -24.41
CA ASP A 277 28.40 19.39 -24.48
C ASP A 277 26.98 19.93 -24.49
N SER A 278 26.72 20.96 -23.69
CA SER A 278 25.45 21.66 -23.66
C SER A 278 25.11 22.32 -24.97
N VAL A 279 26.07 22.97 -25.59
CA VAL A 279 25.91 23.57 -26.94
C VAL A 279 25.62 22.49 -27.98
N ARG A 280 26.30 21.34 -27.94
CA ARG A 280 26.01 20.21 -28.85
C ARG A 280 24.56 19.65 -28.67
N ILE A 281 24.06 19.63 -27.47
CA ILE A 281 22.67 19.26 -27.20
C ILE A 281 21.72 20.27 -27.82
N MET A 282 21.97 21.56 -27.59
CA MET A 282 21.13 22.62 -28.12
C MET A 282 21.18 22.68 -29.67
N ASP A 283 22.33 22.40 -30.28
CA ASP A 283 22.45 22.32 -31.76
C ASP A 283 21.64 21.15 -32.34
N LYS A 284 21.62 19.99 -31.66
CA LYS A 284 20.74 18.87 -32.05
C LYS A 284 19.26 19.24 -31.94
N ILE A 285 18.86 19.97 -30.90
CA ILE A 285 17.48 20.46 -30.73
C ILE A 285 17.15 21.45 -31.86
N LEU A 286 18.02 22.43 -32.09
CA LEU A 286 17.86 23.43 -33.17
C LEU A 286 17.65 22.76 -34.53
N THR A 287 18.59 21.88 -34.90
CA THR A 287 18.58 21.18 -36.22
C THR A 287 17.41 20.16 -36.28
N GLY A 288 17.11 19.49 -35.20
CA GLY A 288 15.98 18.56 -35.11
C GLY A 288 14.64 19.26 -35.35
N ILE A 289 14.42 20.43 -34.74
CA ILE A 289 13.19 21.21 -34.94
C ILE A 289 13.13 21.74 -36.37
N ALA A 290 14.22 22.31 -36.89
CA ALA A 290 14.28 22.83 -38.25
C ALA A 290 14.09 21.75 -39.35
N GLY A 291 14.48 20.52 -39.04
CA GLY A 291 14.31 19.36 -39.93
C GLY A 291 13.01 18.60 -39.79
N LEU A 292 12.13 18.97 -38.82
CA LEU A 292 10.90 18.23 -38.52
C LEU A 292 9.75 18.66 -39.46
N PRO A 293 9.29 17.81 -40.39
CA PRO A 293 8.15 18.14 -41.25
C PRO A 293 6.85 18.03 -40.45
N ILE A 294 6.02 19.06 -40.49
CA ILE A 294 4.71 19.10 -39.82
C ILE A 294 3.63 18.87 -40.87
N SER A 295 2.94 17.75 -40.81
CA SER A 295 1.94 17.30 -41.78
C SER A 295 0.86 18.35 -41.98
N GLU A 296 0.40 18.97 -40.91
CA GLU A 296 -0.65 19.99 -40.87
C GLU A 296 -0.22 21.33 -41.49
N MET A 297 1.10 21.48 -41.72
CA MET A 297 1.68 22.63 -42.35
C MET A 297 2.22 22.30 -43.77
N GLU A 298 1.60 21.37 -44.48
CA GLU A 298 2.06 20.93 -45.82
C GLU A 298 3.50 20.37 -45.79
N ASN A 299 3.90 19.69 -44.73
CA ASN A 299 5.25 19.21 -44.43
C ASN A 299 6.32 20.33 -44.35
N LYS A 300 5.93 21.57 -44.05
CA LYS A 300 6.87 22.63 -43.71
C LYS A 300 7.30 22.46 -42.25
N SER A 301 8.50 22.91 -41.92
CA SER A 301 9.04 22.96 -40.57
C SER A 301 8.99 24.37 -39.98
N VAL A 302 9.17 24.46 -38.68
CA VAL A 302 9.42 25.70 -37.96
C VAL A 302 10.89 25.76 -37.55
N THR A 303 11.38 26.95 -37.20
CA THR A 303 12.70 27.13 -36.60
C THR A 303 12.55 27.72 -35.21
N VAL A 304 13.60 27.64 -34.42
CA VAL A 304 13.68 28.26 -33.10
C VAL A 304 14.92 29.12 -32.99
N SER A 305 14.85 30.20 -32.26
CA SER A 305 15.99 30.96 -31.79
C SER A 305 16.31 30.58 -30.37
N ILE A 306 17.59 30.48 -30.02
CA ILE A 306 18.05 30.03 -28.70
C ILE A 306 19.06 31.03 -28.14
N GLY A 307 18.82 31.48 -26.91
CA GLY A 307 19.79 32.19 -26.10
C GLY A 307 20.28 31.30 -24.99
N MET A 308 21.59 31.20 -24.81
CA MET A 308 22.19 30.45 -23.70
C MET A 308 23.04 31.33 -22.83
N HIS A 309 23.05 31.01 -21.55
CA HIS A 309 23.96 31.60 -20.57
C HIS A 309 24.65 30.49 -19.76
N ASP A 310 26.00 30.60 -19.67
CA ASP A 310 26.82 29.72 -18.83
C ASP A 310 26.96 30.35 -17.43
N TYR A 311 26.30 29.72 -16.43
CA TYR A 311 26.26 30.27 -15.08
C TYR A 311 27.64 30.22 -14.42
N ASP A 312 28.19 31.36 -14.06
CA ASP A 312 29.56 31.50 -13.49
C ASP A 312 29.66 31.31 -11.97
N GLY A 313 28.54 31.09 -11.29
CA GLY A 313 28.47 30.94 -9.82
C GLY A 313 28.23 32.22 -9.04
N THR A 314 28.18 33.38 -9.70
CA THR A 314 28.01 34.70 -9.02
C THR A 314 26.70 35.37 -9.33
N ASP A 315 26.04 35.03 -10.41
CA ASP A 315 24.79 35.61 -10.85
C ASP A 315 23.60 35.30 -9.91
N SER A 316 22.72 36.27 -9.74
CA SER A 316 21.41 36.01 -9.16
C SER A 316 20.50 35.25 -10.15
N LYS A 317 19.47 34.56 -9.65
CA LYS A 317 18.46 33.90 -10.50
C LYS A 317 17.91 34.83 -11.60
N SER A 318 17.64 36.09 -11.25
CA SER A 318 17.12 37.08 -12.21
C SER A 318 18.17 37.48 -13.25
N SER A 319 19.45 37.63 -12.85
CA SER A 319 20.55 37.93 -13.77
C SER A 319 20.80 36.77 -14.73
N THR A 320 20.84 35.53 -14.23
CA THR A 320 21.00 34.31 -15.05
C THR A 320 19.93 34.20 -16.14
N PHE A 321 18.67 34.44 -15.78
CA PHE A 321 17.59 34.43 -16.78
C PHE A 321 17.72 35.57 -17.76
N GLN A 322 18.00 36.79 -17.29
CA GLN A 322 18.13 37.96 -18.13
C GLN A 322 19.25 37.81 -19.18
N GLN A 323 20.40 37.26 -18.82
CA GLN A 323 21.51 37.04 -19.75
C GLN A 323 21.15 36.01 -20.84
N ALA A 324 20.43 34.95 -20.48
CA ALA A 324 19.93 33.98 -21.48
C ALA A 324 18.87 34.62 -22.41
N ASP A 325 17.99 35.47 -21.89
CA ASP A 325 16.97 36.20 -22.65
C ASP A 325 17.59 37.25 -23.56
N ASP A 326 18.60 38.00 -23.10
CA ASP A 326 19.37 38.94 -23.93
C ASP A 326 20.08 38.21 -25.07
N ALA A 327 20.65 37.04 -24.84
CA ALA A 327 21.22 36.18 -25.86
C ALA A 327 20.16 35.73 -26.88
N LEU A 328 18.96 35.34 -26.45
CA LEU A 328 17.82 35.02 -27.31
C LEU A 328 17.40 36.20 -28.18
N TYR A 329 17.35 37.41 -27.59
CA TYR A 329 17.04 38.62 -28.33
C TYR A 329 18.06 38.87 -29.47
N GLU A 330 19.37 38.70 -29.20
CA GLU A 330 20.40 38.80 -30.23
C GLU A 330 20.29 37.71 -31.31
N ALA A 331 19.91 36.46 -30.92
CA ALA A 331 19.65 35.41 -31.91
C ALA A 331 18.51 35.79 -32.89
N LYS A 332 17.39 36.33 -32.33
CA LYS A 332 16.25 36.79 -33.14
C LYS A 332 16.61 37.98 -34.05
N LYS A 333 17.41 38.94 -33.57
CA LYS A 333 17.82 40.15 -34.31
C LYS A 333 18.83 39.85 -35.41
N THR A 334 19.71 38.87 -35.19
CA THR A 334 20.79 38.54 -36.12
C THR A 334 20.46 37.47 -37.18
N GLY A 335 19.15 37.18 -37.35
CA GLY A 335 18.67 36.34 -38.47
C GLY A 335 17.94 35.10 -38.07
N LYS A 336 17.67 34.87 -36.76
CA LYS A 336 16.91 33.72 -36.25
C LYS A 336 17.57 32.35 -36.50
N ASN A 337 16.91 31.25 -36.13
CA ASN A 337 17.37 29.87 -36.38
C ASN A 337 18.84 29.67 -35.98
N LYS A 338 19.22 30.06 -34.81
CA LYS A 338 20.58 30.00 -34.26
C LYS A 338 20.65 30.00 -32.75
N ILE A 339 21.82 29.66 -32.25
CA ILE A 339 22.18 29.75 -30.83
C ILE A 339 23.09 30.97 -30.64
N VAL A 340 22.83 31.79 -29.62
CA VAL A 340 23.74 32.85 -29.13
C VAL A 340 24.04 32.55 -27.68
N ILE A 341 25.29 32.77 -27.24
CA ILE A 341 25.75 32.42 -25.89
C ILE A 341 26.34 33.68 -25.26
N PHE A 342 25.93 33.98 -24.01
CA PHE A 342 26.44 35.06 -23.15
C PHE A 342 27.04 34.51 -21.87
#